data_1e4c4a97150afe4bc17da6b3f8f037f1
#
_entry.id   1e4c4a97150afe4bc17da6b3f8f037f1
#
_cell.length_a   1.000
_cell.length_b   1.000
_cell.length_c   1.000
_cell.angle_alpha   90.00
_cell.angle_beta   90.00
_cell.angle_gamma   90.00
#
_symmetry.space_group_name_H-M   'P 1'
#
loop_
_entity.id
_entity.type
_entity.pdbx_description
1 polymer ?
#
loop_
_entity_poly.entity_id
_entity_poly.type
_entity_poly.pdbx_seq_one_letter_code
_entity_poly.pdbx_strand_id
1 'polypeptide(L)'
;MNNALRRLIGLLLLVGTLALGAGTAQAHPHVWITASSQLIYAPDGSITGVRHAWTFDDMFTTYALQGIETKTKGVYSREELGSLAQTNVESLKEFAFFTFAKADGKKEKFLEPVDYYLEYKDDALTLYFTLPLKTPVKAKELSVEVYDPSFFIDFKLADKDPIKLVGAPAACQMKFQRPNDGTAGAQKLGEQNFLSGDNSNYGAMFANKITVDCP
;
A
#
# COMPACT_ATOMS: atom_id res chain seq x y z
N MET A 1 -53.46 -26.79 17.95
CA MET A 1 -52.50 -25.68 17.78
C MET A 1 -53.13 -24.64 16.91
N ASN A 2 -53.36 -23.45 17.46
CA ASN A 2 -54.17 -22.39 16.87
C ASN A 2 -53.45 -21.79 15.64
N ASN A 3 -54.17 -21.45 14.56
CA ASN A 3 -53.58 -20.94 13.30
C ASN A 3 -52.72 -19.67 13.54
N ALA A 4 -53.06 -18.89 14.55
CA ALA A 4 -52.23 -17.74 14.98
C ALA A 4 -50.86 -18.16 15.50
N LEU A 5 -50.80 -19.22 16.31
CA LEU A 5 -49.51 -19.74 16.85
C LEU A 5 -48.64 -20.35 15.76
N ARG A 6 -49.20 -21.02 14.78
CA ARG A 6 -48.44 -21.54 13.62
C ARG A 6 -47.86 -20.43 12.77
N ARG A 7 -48.61 -19.33 12.56
CA ARG A 7 -48.08 -18.16 11.83
C ARG A 7 -46.98 -17.43 12.61
N LEU A 8 -47.11 -17.34 13.94
CA LEU A 8 -46.07 -16.73 14.79
C LEU A 8 -44.77 -17.53 14.79
N ILE A 9 -44.85 -18.87 14.90
CA ILE A 9 -43.69 -19.77 14.83
C ILE A 9 -43.04 -19.71 13.45
N GLY A 10 -43.83 -19.67 12.38
CA GLY A 10 -43.30 -19.54 11.00
C GLY A 10 -42.56 -18.21 10.79
N LEU A 11 -43.08 -17.11 11.35
CA LEU A 11 -42.45 -15.80 11.27
C LEU A 11 -41.12 -15.74 12.07
N LEU A 12 -41.13 -16.33 13.28
CA LEU A 12 -39.91 -16.41 14.11
C LEU A 12 -38.82 -17.28 13.48
N LEU A 13 -39.20 -18.38 12.83
CA LEU A 13 -38.21 -19.21 12.07
C LEU A 13 -37.69 -18.48 10.85
N LEU A 14 -38.50 -17.69 10.13
CA LEU A 14 -38.07 -16.91 8.98
C LEU A 14 -37.11 -15.80 9.38
N VAL A 15 -37.37 -15.11 10.48
CA VAL A 15 -36.50 -14.05 11.04
C VAL A 15 -35.19 -14.67 11.57
N GLY A 16 -35.27 -15.86 12.20
CA GLY A 16 -34.07 -16.56 12.71
C GLY A 16 -33.14 -17.02 11.58
N THR A 17 -33.67 -17.45 10.45
CA THR A 17 -32.84 -17.85 9.29
C THR A 17 -32.18 -16.67 8.55
N LEU A 18 -32.84 -15.49 8.56
CA LEU A 18 -32.23 -14.27 8.01
C LEU A 18 -31.07 -13.73 8.91
N ALA A 19 -31.16 -13.91 10.22
CA ALA A 19 -30.11 -13.46 11.15
C ALA A 19 -28.84 -14.34 11.12
N LEU A 20 -28.95 -15.62 10.72
CA LEU A 20 -27.81 -16.54 10.62
C LEU A 20 -27.00 -16.35 9.33
N GLY A 21 -27.46 -15.56 8.36
CA GLY A 21 -26.80 -15.30 7.10
C GLY A 21 -25.98 -13.98 7.07
N ALA A 22 -25.93 -13.22 8.15
CA ALA A 22 -25.09 -12.03 8.25
C ALA A 22 -23.61 -12.45 8.45
N GLY A 23 -22.96 -12.94 7.40
CA GLY A 23 -21.51 -13.04 7.37
C GLY A 23 -20.91 -11.66 7.62
N THR A 24 -19.81 -11.58 8.38
CA THR A 24 -19.06 -10.35 8.56
C THR A 24 -18.60 -9.84 7.21
N ALA A 25 -19.21 -8.77 6.71
CA ALA A 25 -18.74 -8.09 5.53
C ALA A 25 -17.35 -7.50 5.87
N GLN A 26 -16.31 -8.04 5.27
CA GLN A 26 -14.96 -7.54 5.41
C GLN A 26 -14.88 -6.23 4.61
N ALA A 27 -14.82 -5.09 5.32
CA ALA A 27 -14.90 -3.77 4.71
C ALA A 27 -13.55 -3.21 4.22
N HIS A 28 -12.45 -3.89 4.44
CA HIS A 28 -11.09 -3.49 4.07
C HIS A 28 -10.30 -4.64 3.45
N PRO A 29 -9.35 -4.36 2.52
CA PRO A 29 -9.00 -3.07 1.92
C PRO A 29 -9.96 -2.65 0.79
N HIS A 30 -9.88 -1.36 0.38
CA HIS A 30 -10.68 -0.79 -0.72
C HIS A 30 -9.86 -0.54 -1.99
N VAL A 31 -8.54 -0.49 -1.88
CA VAL A 31 -7.59 -0.28 -2.99
C VAL A 31 -6.47 -1.30 -2.87
N TRP A 32 -6.11 -1.92 -3.98
CA TRP A 32 -4.97 -2.84 -4.07
C TRP A 32 -3.89 -2.23 -4.95
N ILE A 33 -2.67 -2.21 -4.43
CA ILE A 33 -1.50 -1.69 -5.14
C ILE A 33 -0.45 -2.80 -5.28
N THR A 34 -0.02 -3.03 -6.52
CA THR A 34 1.20 -3.79 -6.78
C THR A 34 2.39 -2.81 -6.77
N ALA A 35 3.26 -2.95 -5.77
CA ALA A 35 4.34 -2.01 -5.50
C ALA A 35 5.71 -2.55 -5.91
N SER A 36 6.51 -1.70 -6.54
CA SER A 36 7.96 -1.88 -6.70
C SER A 36 8.69 -0.67 -6.15
N SER A 37 9.91 -0.88 -5.64
CA SER A 37 10.70 0.20 -5.04
C SER A 37 12.17 0.12 -5.45
N GLN A 38 12.80 1.27 -5.60
CA GLN A 38 14.24 1.41 -5.82
C GLN A 38 14.81 2.22 -4.65
N LEU A 39 15.77 1.64 -3.94
CA LEU A 39 16.52 2.36 -2.91
C LEU A 39 17.72 3.02 -3.57
N ILE A 40 17.80 4.36 -3.48
CA ILE A 40 18.74 5.17 -4.27
C ILE A 40 19.91 5.57 -3.38
N TYR A 41 21.13 5.29 -3.85
CA TYR A 41 22.37 5.60 -3.18
C TYR A 41 23.17 6.62 -3.99
N ALA A 42 23.83 7.53 -3.29
CA ALA A 42 24.83 8.41 -3.86
C ALA A 42 26.18 7.66 -4.05
N PRO A 43 27.11 8.22 -4.86
CA PRO A 43 28.44 7.61 -5.07
C PRO A 43 29.27 7.41 -3.81
N ASP A 44 29.01 8.18 -2.76
CA ASP A 44 29.68 8.07 -1.45
C ASP A 44 29.10 6.95 -0.56
N GLY A 45 28.07 6.21 -1.06
CA GLY A 45 27.38 5.14 -0.37
C GLY A 45 26.29 5.61 0.58
N SER A 46 25.95 6.90 0.63
CA SER A 46 24.81 7.38 1.39
C SER A 46 23.50 7.09 0.67
N ILE A 47 22.46 6.75 1.43
CA ILE A 47 21.09 6.58 0.93
C ILE A 47 20.50 7.98 0.75
N THR A 48 19.95 8.26 -0.43
CA THR A 48 19.39 9.56 -0.78
C THR A 48 17.87 9.57 -0.88
N GLY A 49 17.24 8.41 -1.08
CA GLY A 49 15.79 8.33 -1.21
C GLY A 49 15.28 6.98 -1.69
N VAL A 50 13.98 6.95 -1.90
CA VAL A 50 13.26 5.77 -2.43
C VAL A 50 12.44 6.22 -3.63
N ARG A 51 12.53 5.49 -4.74
CA ARG A 51 11.64 5.65 -5.89
C ARG A 51 10.64 4.51 -5.93
N HIS A 52 9.38 4.84 -6.03
CA HIS A 52 8.28 3.89 -6.11
C HIS A 52 7.68 3.81 -7.50
N ALA A 53 7.14 2.64 -7.84
CA ALA A 53 6.19 2.42 -8.91
C ALA A 53 5.02 1.64 -8.31
N TRP A 54 3.84 2.27 -8.23
CA TRP A 54 2.63 1.73 -7.64
C TRP A 54 1.57 1.53 -8.71
N THR A 55 1.31 0.28 -9.07
CA THR A 55 0.29 -0.09 -10.03
C THR A 55 -1.01 -0.38 -9.30
N PHE A 56 -2.04 0.39 -9.62
CA PHE A 56 -3.37 0.27 -9.01
C PHE A 56 -4.18 -0.85 -9.63
N ASP A 57 -5.12 -1.35 -8.86
CA ASP A 57 -6.13 -2.32 -9.33
C ASP A 57 -7.07 -1.72 -10.39
N ASP A 58 -7.83 -2.60 -11.06
CA ASP A 58 -8.73 -2.23 -12.15
C ASP A 58 -9.85 -1.28 -11.71
N MET A 59 -10.35 -1.47 -10.49
CA MET A 59 -11.46 -0.67 -9.97
C MET A 59 -10.99 0.76 -9.69
N PHE A 60 -9.86 0.92 -8.99
CA PHE A 60 -9.28 2.24 -8.76
C PHE A 60 -8.85 2.90 -10.08
N THR A 61 -8.21 2.15 -11.00
CA THR A 61 -7.81 2.65 -12.31
C THR A 61 -9.00 3.21 -13.07
N THR A 62 -10.09 2.44 -13.16
CA THR A 62 -11.32 2.86 -13.84
C THR A 62 -11.93 4.11 -13.19
N TYR A 63 -11.97 4.16 -11.86
CA TYR A 63 -12.50 5.30 -11.12
C TYR A 63 -11.64 6.55 -11.33
N ALA A 64 -10.32 6.43 -11.22
CA ALA A 64 -9.40 7.55 -11.32
C ALA A 64 -9.37 8.20 -12.71
N LEU A 65 -9.64 7.42 -13.76
CA LEU A 65 -9.68 7.92 -15.14
C LEU A 65 -11.02 8.55 -15.53
N GLN A 66 -12.06 8.50 -14.66
CA GLN A 66 -13.35 9.12 -14.96
C GLN A 66 -13.21 10.63 -15.13
N GLY A 67 -13.71 11.14 -16.24
CA GLY A 67 -13.67 12.57 -16.55
C GLY A 67 -12.33 13.09 -17.06
N ILE A 68 -11.33 12.23 -17.25
CA ILE A 68 -10.08 12.63 -17.92
C ILE A 68 -10.33 12.70 -19.43
N GLU A 69 -10.24 13.89 -19.97
CA GLU A 69 -10.32 14.12 -21.42
C GLU A 69 -9.02 13.70 -22.09
N THR A 70 -9.12 12.94 -23.17
CA THR A 70 -7.97 12.47 -23.94
C THR A 70 -8.10 12.80 -25.40
N LYS A 71 -6.97 13.09 -26.05
CA LYS A 71 -6.91 13.35 -27.51
C LYS A 71 -7.27 12.09 -28.32
N THR A 72 -6.94 10.93 -27.79
CA THR A 72 -7.22 9.64 -28.42
C THR A 72 -7.90 8.73 -27.41
N LYS A 73 -9.09 8.25 -27.73
CA LYS A 73 -9.88 7.41 -26.82
C LYS A 73 -9.08 6.19 -26.33
N GLY A 74 -8.99 6.05 -25.01
CA GLY A 74 -8.30 4.92 -24.35
C GLY A 74 -6.76 5.04 -24.33
N VAL A 75 -6.21 6.19 -24.79
CA VAL A 75 -4.79 6.49 -24.71
C VAL A 75 -4.60 7.73 -23.83
N TYR A 76 -3.81 7.61 -22.79
CA TYR A 76 -3.57 8.66 -21.81
C TYR A 76 -2.10 9.05 -21.84
N SER A 77 -1.81 10.28 -22.27
CA SER A 77 -0.45 10.82 -22.19
C SER A 77 -0.11 11.27 -20.76
N ARG A 78 1.18 11.39 -20.45
CA ARG A 78 1.63 11.93 -19.15
C ARG A 78 1.14 13.35 -18.89
N GLU A 79 0.99 14.15 -19.95
CA GLU A 79 0.47 15.51 -19.86
C GLU A 79 -1.00 15.50 -19.44
N GLU A 80 -1.83 14.67 -20.08
CA GLU A 80 -3.25 14.52 -19.75
C GLU A 80 -3.45 13.97 -18.32
N LEU A 81 -2.56 13.12 -17.85
CA LEU A 81 -2.57 12.56 -16.47
C LEU A 81 -1.87 13.48 -15.44
N GLY A 82 -1.28 14.60 -15.85
CA GLY A 82 -0.43 15.42 -14.98
C GLY A 82 -1.16 15.96 -13.74
N SER A 83 -2.36 16.50 -13.90
CA SER A 83 -3.18 16.99 -12.79
C SER A 83 -3.58 15.87 -11.82
N LEU A 84 -3.92 14.68 -12.35
CA LEU A 84 -4.24 13.52 -11.54
C LEU A 84 -3.01 13.02 -10.76
N ALA A 85 -1.81 13.01 -11.39
CA ALA A 85 -0.57 12.65 -10.74
C ALA A 85 -0.24 13.59 -9.57
N GLN A 86 -0.40 14.89 -9.77
CA GLN A 86 -0.21 15.91 -8.74
C GLN A 86 -1.17 15.68 -7.56
N THR A 87 -2.47 15.55 -7.83
CA THR A 87 -3.47 15.30 -6.80
C THR A 87 -3.15 14.05 -5.98
N ASN A 88 -2.71 12.97 -6.63
CA ASN A 88 -2.32 11.74 -5.94
C ASN A 88 -1.15 11.99 -4.99
N VAL A 89 -0.03 12.55 -5.45
CA VAL A 89 1.16 12.73 -4.58
C VAL A 89 0.91 13.73 -3.45
N GLU A 90 0.10 14.77 -3.67
CA GLU A 90 -0.29 15.71 -2.63
C GLU A 90 -1.09 15.04 -1.52
N SER A 91 -2.03 14.15 -1.89
CA SER A 91 -2.84 13.41 -0.92
C SER A 91 -2.02 12.42 -0.08
N LEU A 92 -0.94 11.86 -0.63
CA LEU A 92 -0.08 10.91 0.09
C LEU A 92 0.67 11.55 1.27
N LYS A 93 0.82 12.88 1.27
CA LYS A 93 1.55 13.60 2.32
C LYS A 93 0.95 13.39 3.71
N GLU A 94 -0.36 13.41 3.82
CA GLU A 94 -1.07 13.22 5.09
C GLU A 94 -0.84 11.84 5.69
N PHE A 95 -0.44 10.87 4.87
CA PHE A 95 -0.20 9.48 5.24
C PHE A 95 1.29 9.13 5.30
N ALA A 96 2.20 10.12 5.40
CA ALA A 96 3.64 9.93 5.35
C ALA A 96 4.09 9.12 4.11
N PHE A 97 3.38 9.31 2.99
CA PHE A 97 3.61 8.60 1.72
C PHE A 97 3.57 7.07 1.86
N PHE A 98 2.88 6.55 2.87
CA PHE A 98 2.84 5.11 3.22
C PHE A 98 4.23 4.45 3.25
N THR A 99 5.28 5.25 3.49
CA THR A 99 6.68 4.81 3.42
C THR A 99 7.41 5.23 4.70
N PHE A 100 7.92 4.26 5.43
CA PHE A 100 8.56 4.45 6.73
C PHE A 100 10.00 3.91 6.67
N ALA A 101 10.99 4.77 6.92
CA ALA A 101 12.39 4.38 6.88
C ALA A 101 13.07 4.53 8.24
N LYS A 102 14.01 3.63 8.51
CA LYS A 102 14.94 3.70 9.65
C LYS A 102 16.35 3.39 9.17
N ALA A 103 17.31 4.21 9.58
CA ALA A 103 18.73 4.01 9.38
C ALA A 103 19.39 3.76 10.75
N ASP A 104 20.04 2.60 10.93
CA ASP A 104 20.58 2.15 12.22
C ASP A 104 19.59 2.33 13.38
N GLY A 105 18.31 1.94 13.13
CA GLY A 105 17.22 2.04 14.08
C GLY A 105 16.60 3.42 14.27
N LYS A 106 17.19 4.50 13.73
CA LYS A 106 16.67 5.86 13.82
C LYS A 106 15.70 6.15 12.67
N LYS A 107 14.53 6.73 13.00
CA LYS A 107 13.53 7.11 11.99
C LYS A 107 14.06 8.21 11.08
N GLU A 108 13.93 8.00 9.78
CA GLU A 108 14.26 8.98 8.76
C GLU A 108 13.00 9.72 8.28
N LYS A 109 13.20 10.91 7.73
CA LYS A 109 12.12 11.74 7.18
C LYS A 109 12.33 11.92 5.68
N PHE A 110 11.24 11.86 4.94
CA PHE A 110 11.21 12.20 3.53
C PHE A 110 10.83 13.65 3.31
N LEU A 111 11.28 14.20 2.17
CA LEU A 111 10.79 15.45 1.60
C LEU A 111 9.58 15.18 0.71
N GLU A 112 9.02 16.25 0.14
CA GLU A 112 7.96 16.16 -0.87
C GLU A 112 8.43 15.31 -2.06
N PRO A 113 7.52 14.54 -2.68
CA PRO A 113 7.84 13.74 -3.86
C PRO A 113 8.34 14.60 -5.00
N VAL A 114 9.34 14.08 -5.71
CA VAL A 114 9.86 14.64 -6.96
C VAL A 114 9.77 13.61 -8.08
N ASP A 115 9.93 14.06 -9.34
CA ASP A 115 9.93 13.19 -10.53
C ASP A 115 8.70 12.26 -10.57
N TYR A 116 7.55 12.79 -10.23
CA TYR A 116 6.32 12.01 -10.23
C TYR A 116 5.54 12.14 -11.54
N TYR A 117 4.92 11.05 -11.93
CA TYR A 117 4.00 10.98 -13.06
C TYR A 117 3.12 9.74 -12.98
N LEU A 118 2.01 9.77 -13.69
CA LEU A 118 1.18 8.60 -13.94
C LEU A 118 1.43 8.07 -15.36
N GLU A 119 1.38 6.75 -15.49
CA GLU A 119 1.41 6.03 -16.76
C GLU A 119 0.22 5.08 -16.81
N TYR A 120 -0.54 5.12 -17.92
CA TYR A 120 -1.58 4.14 -18.20
C TYR A 120 -1.05 3.15 -19.23
N LYS A 121 -0.95 1.90 -18.83
CA LYS A 121 -0.42 0.84 -19.67
C LYS A 121 -1.00 -0.51 -19.24
N ASP A 122 -1.29 -1.38 -20.22
CA ASP A 122 -1.84 -2.73 -19.99
C ASP A 122 -3.09 -2.69 -19.08
N ASP A 123 -3.98 -1.73 -19.35
CA ASP A 123 -5.23 -1.45 -18.64
C ASP A 123 -5.07 -1.09 -17.15
N ALA A 124 -3.88 -0.74 -16.73
CA ALA A 124 -3.57 -0.33 -15.36
C ALA A 124 -2.91 1.04 -15.28
N LEU A 125 -3.24 1.78 -14.23
CA LEU A 125 -2.61 3.05 -13.87
C LEU A 125 -1.43 2.78 -12.93
N THR A 126 -0.26 3.34 -13.25
CA THR A 126 0.92 3.24 -12.38
C THR A 126 1.41 4.63 -12.00
N LEU A 127 1.48 4.90 -10.70
CA LEU A 127 2.08 6.11 -10.15
C LEU A 127 3.57 5.88 -9.90
N TYR A 128 4.40 6.68 -10.56
CA TYR A 128 5.85 6.76 -10.30
C TYR A 128 6.14 8.01 -9.51
N PHE A 129 6.95 7.91 -8.48
CA PHE A 129 7.41 9.06 -7.71
C PHE A 129 8.68 8.74 -6.92
N THR A 130 9.48 9.76 -6.65
CA THR A 130 10.70 9.66 -5.86
C THR A 130 10.51 10.41 -4.54
N LEU A 131 10.80 9.77 -3.43
CA LEU A 131 10.83 10.35 -2.09
C LEU A 131 12.29 10.59 -1.69
N PRO A 132 12.80 11.82 -1.77
CA PRO A 132 14.12 12.14 -1.25
C PRO A 132 14.13 12.05 0.28
N LEU A 133 15.17 11.48 0.87
CA LEU A 133 15.42 11.65 2.29
C LEU A 133 15.72 13.11 2.59
N LYS A 134 15.21 13.62 3.73
CA LYS A 134 15.50 15.00 4.17
C LYS A 134 17.01 15.24 4.30
N THR A 135 17.75 14.24 4.72
CA THR A 135 19.20 14.25 4.83
C THR A 135 19.72 12.91 4.33
N PRO A 136 20.61 12.87 3.32
CA PRO A 136 21.27 11.64 2.94
C PRO A 136 21.99 11.00 4.14
N VAL A 137 21.90 9.68 4.29
CA VAL A 137 22.43 8.99 5.46
C VAL A 137 23.26 7.78 5.06
N LYS A 138 24.40 7.57 5.72
CA LYS A 138 25.15 6.32 5.69
C LYS A 138 24.70 5.48 6.86
N ALA A 139 24.30 4.25 6.62
CA ALA A 139 23.84 3.33 7.63
C ALA A 139 24.39 1.93 7.38
N LYS A 140 24.68 1.19 8.45
CA LYS A 140 24.98 -0.22 8.38
C LYS A 140 23.71 -1.03 8.08
N GLU A 141 22.59 -0.63 8.67
CA GLU A 141 21.28 -1.22 8.43
C GLU A 141 20.28 -0.13 8.00
N LEU A 142 19.65 -0.33 6.85
CA LEU A 142 18.48 0.42 6.41
C LEU A 142 17.26 -0.49 6.47
N SER A 143 16.17 -0.04 7.10
CA SER A 143 14.85 -0.67 7.02
C SER A 143 13.87 0.30 6.36
N VAL A 144 13.15 -0.19 5.34
CA VAL A 144 12.06 0.54 4.69
C VAL A 144 10.81 -0.31 4.75
N GLU A 145 9.72 0.26 5.24
CA GLU A 145 8.42 -0.38 5.31
C GLU A 145 7.43 0.38 4.43
N VAL A 146 6.65 -0.36 3.63
CA VAL A 146 5.61 0.20 2.76
C VAL A 146 4.27 -0.41 3.14
N TYR A 147 3.39 0.39 3.72
CA TYR A 147 2.06 -0.02 4.15
C TYR A 147 1.17 1.17 4.49
N ASP A 148 -0.14 0.95 4.48
CA ASP A 148 -1.13 1.90 5.00
C ASP A 148 -1.47 1.55 6.45
N PRO A 149 -1.21 2.43 7.44
CA PRO A 149 -1.56 2.18 8.84
C PRO A 149 -3.04 1.84 9.08
N SER A 150 -3.95 2.37 8.27
CA SER A 150 -5.39 2.10 8.35
C SER A 150 -5.82 0.83 7.62
N PHE A 151 -4.96 0.26 6.78
CA PHE A 151 -5.27 -0.86 5.88
C PHE A 151 -6.42 -0.56 4.90
N PHE A 152 -6.64 0.69 4.57
CA PHE A 152 -7.54 1.07 3.48
C PHE A 152 -6.95 0.66 2.13
N ILE A 153 -5.62 0.73 2.02
CA ILE A 153 -4.84 0.30 0.87
C ILE A 153 -4.03 -0.94 1.25
N ASP A 154 -4.14 -2.00 0.45
CA ASP A 154 -3.26 -3.18 0.52
C ASP A 154 -2.10 -3.03 -0.47
N PHE A 155 -0.87 -3.01 0.06
CA PHE A 155 0.35 -2.96 -0.73
C PHE A 155 0.94 -4.36 -0.87
N LYS A 156 0.91 -4.90 -2.07
CA LYS A 156 1.56 -6.16 -2.44
C LYS A 156 2.84 -5.87 -3.23
N LEU A 157 3.97 -6.42 -2.81
CA LEU A 157 5.19 -6.34 -3.64
C LEU A 157 5.01 -7.13 -4.93
N ALA A 158 5.46 -6.55 -6.05
CA ALA A 158 5.47 -7.20 -7.35
C ALA A 158 6.16 -8.57 -7.27
N ASP A 159 5.69 -9.54 -8.05
CA ASP A 159 6.24 -10.90 -8.01
C ASP A 159 7.66 -10.95 -8.60
N LYS A 160 7.96 -10.05 -9.55
CA LYS A 160 9.22 -10.00 -10.28
C LYS A 160 9.97 -8.71 -9.96
N ASP A 161 11.21 -8.82 -9.49
CA ASP A 161 12.10 -7.69 -9.20
C ASP A 161 11.46 -6.56 -8.38
N PRO A 162 10.77 -6.87 -7.26
CA PRO A 162 10.00 -5.86 -6.54
C PRO A 162 10.88 -4.75 -5.96
N ILE A 163 12.12 -5.09 -5.62
CA ILE A 163 13.06 -4.15 -4.98
C ILE A 163 14.38 -4.15 -5.72
N LYS A 164 14.94 -2.94 -5.93
CA LYS A 164 16.27 -2.75 -6.52
C LYS A 164 17.10 -1.80 -5.68
N LEU A 165 18.39 -2.09 -5.57
CA LEU A 165 19.39 -1.16 -5.05
C LEU A 165 20.03 -0.43 -6.24
N VAL A 166 19.94 0.90 -6.26
CA VAL A 166 20.48 1.73 -7.34
C VAL A 166 21.67 2.52 -6.78
N GLY A 167 22.86 2.23 -7.30
CA GLY A 167 24.11 2.87 -6.86
C GLY A 167 24.63 2.41 -5.48
N ALA A 168 24.07 1.35 -4.91
CA ALA A 168 24.52 0.84 -3.61
C ALA A 168 25.95 0.28 -3.70
N PRO A 169 26.73 0.36 -2.61
CA PRO A 169 28.00 -0.35 -2.50
C PRO A 169 27.82 -1.85 -2.74
N ALA A 170 28.77 -2.47 -3.45
CA ALA A 170 28.68 -3.88 -3.85
C ALA A 170 28.57 -4.87 -2.67
N ALA A 171 29.03 -4.46 -1.49
CA ALA A 171 28.96 -5.27 -0.27
C ALA A 171 27.56 -5.27 0.38
N CYS A 172 26.67 -4.35 0.00
CA CYS A 172 25.32 -4.28 0.55
C CYS A 172 24.48 -5.49 0.16
N GLN A 173 23.79 -6.07 1.11
CA GLN A 173 22.89 -7.19 0.92
C GLN A 173 21.46 -6.77 1.26
N MET A 174 20.54 -7.11 0.38
CA MET A 174 19.13 -6.79 0.56
C MET A 174 18.31 -8.04 0.83
N LYS A 175 17.37 -7.92 1.76
CA LYS A 175 16.30 -8.89 2.04
C LYS A 175 14.98 -8.14 2.04
N PHE A 176 13.89 -8.81 1.66
CA PHE A 176 12.56 -8.27 1.85
C PHE A 176 11.61 -9.36 2.36
N GLN A 177 10.65 -8.93 3.15
CA GLN A 177 9.62 -9.77 3.74
C GLN A 177 8.27 -9.24 3.29
N ARG A 178 7.44 -10.15 2.75
CA ARG A 178 6.03 -9.87 2.46
C ARG A 178 5.18 -10.13 3.70
N PRO A 179 4.08 -9.39 3.91
CA PRO A 179 3.13 -9.75 4.94
C PRO A 179 2.57 -11.15 4.68
N ASN A 180 2.32 -11.90 5.74
CA ASN A 180 1.76 -13.27 5.68
C ASN A 180 2.67 -14.37 5.09
N ASP A 181 3.98 -14.17 5.02
CA ASP A 181 4.92 -15.26 4.71
C ASP A 181 4.98 -16.30 5.87
N GLY A 182 3.82 -16.88 6.19
CA GLY A 182 3.71 -18.01 7.12
C GLY A 182 3.16 -17.72 8.51
N THR A 183 2.66 -16.53 8.81
CA THR A 183 2.08 -16.24 10.12
C THR A 183 0.55 -16.08 10.09
N ALA A 184 -0.17 -17.19 9.92
CA ALA A 184 -1.62 -17.23 10.16
C ALA A 184 -2.04 -16.72 11.57
N GLY A 185 -1.08 -16.56 12.49
CA GLY A 185 -1.27 -15.98 13.82
C GLY A 185 -1.43 -14.45 13.81
N ALA A 186 -0.80 -13.74 12.88
CA ALA A 186 -0.88 -12.28 12.79
C ALA A 186 -2.30 -11.83 12.39
N GLN A 187 -2.98 -12.58 11.54
CA GLN A 187 -4.33 -12.28 11.09
C GLN A 187 -5.36 -12.32 12.23
N LYS A 188 -5.26 -13.30 13.14
CA LYS A 188 -6.16 -13.40 14.33
C LYS A 188 -5.92 -12.29 15.36
N LEU A 189 -4.67 -11.88 15.55
CA LEU A 189 -4.34 -10.77 16.46
C LEU A 189 -4.83 -9.44 15.91
N GLY A 190 -4.84 -9.28 14.58
CA GLY A 190 -5.33 -8.08 13.93
C GLY A 190 -6.83 -7.88 14.01
N GLU A 191 -7.60 -8.93 13.80
CA GLU A 191 -9.06 -8.88 13.98
C GLU A 191 -9.43 -8.51 15.42
N GLN A 192 -8.71 -9.04 16.43
CA GLN A 192 -8.95 -8.71 17.82
C GLN A 192 -8.62 -7.23 18.13
N ASN A 193 -7.53 -6.70 17.60
CA ASN A 193 -7.14 -5.30 17.77
C ASN A 193 -8.10 -4.37 17.02
N PHE A 194 -8.53 -4.74 15.82
CA PHE A 194 -9.55 -4.01 15.07
C PHE A 194 -10.88 -3.93 15.83
N LEU A 195 -11.33 -5.03 16.40
CA LEU A 195 -12.56 -5.10 17.18
C LEU A 195 -12.44 -4.39 18.54
N SER A 196 -11.23 -4.26 19.10
CA SER A 196 -10.99 -3.54 20.37
C SER A 196 -10.93 -2.02 20.24
N GLY A 197 -10.95 -1.48 19.01
CA GLY A 197 -10.93 -0.04 18.74
C GLY A 197 -9.55 0.62 18.82
N ASP A 198 -8.47 -0.13 19.08
CA ASP A 198 -7.10 0.37 19.04
C ASP A 198 -6.49 0.15 17.63
N ASN A 199 -7.04 0.92 16.68
CA ASN A 199 -6.76 0.75 15.25
C ASN A 199 -5.61 1.61 14.74
N SER A 200 -4.89 2.31 15.60
CA SER A 200 -3.93 3.35 15.20
C SER A 200 -2.78 2.84 14.30
N ASN A 201 -2.56 1.53 14.20
CA ASN A 201 -1.53 0.95 13.35
C ASN A 201 -1.86 -0.49 12.91
N TYR A 202 -3.13 -0.78 12.65
CA TYR A 202 -3.58 -2.11 12.20
C TYR A 202 -2.85 -2.56 10.93
N GLY A 203 -2.64 -1.66 9.98
CA GLY A 203 -1.96 -1.94 8.72
C GLY A 203 -0.50 -2.36 8.85
N ALA A 204 0.17 -2.11 9.98
CA ALA A 204 1.56 -2.52 10.17
C ALA A 204 1.77 -4.05 10.08
N MET A 205 0.73 -4.84 10.31
CA MET A 205 0.78 -6.30 10.16
C MET A 205 0.84 -6.74 8.69
N PHE A 206 0.47 -5.84 7.79
CA PHE A 206 0.49 -6.03 6.35
C PHE A 206 1.66 -5.27 5.70
N ALA A 207 2.61 -4.78 6.50
CA ALA A 207 3.76 -4.06 6.01
C ALA A 207 4.69 -4.95 5.19
N ASN A 208 5.03 -4.49 3.99
CA ASN A 208 6.17 -5.02 3.25
C ASN A 208 7.43 -4.42 3.85
N LYS A 209 8.32 -5.26 4.35
CA LYS A 209 9.57 -4.81 4.98
C LYS A 209 10.77 -5.11 4.10
N ILE A 210 11.54 -4.10 3.81
CA ILE A 210 12.81 -4.17 3.08
C ILE A 210 13.92 -3.89 4.08
N THR A 211 14.94 -4.73 4.13
CA THR A 211 16.13 -4.52 4.95
C THR A 211 17.36 -4.58 4.07
N VAL A 212 18.26 -3.61 4.24
CA VAL A 212 19.56 -3.58 3.55
C VAL A 212 20.66 -3.51 4.60
N ASP A 213 21.54 -4.48 4.55
CA ASP A 213 22.75 -4.57 5.40
C ASP A 213 23.95 -4.15 4.56
N CYS A 214 24.63 -3.06 4.96
CA CYS A 214 25.84 -2.55 4.33
C CYS A 214 26.98 -2.58 5.38
N PRO A 215 27.91 -3.55 5.28
CA PRO A 215 29.02 -3.72 6.24
C PRO A 215 30.03 -2.56 6.22
#